data_f24cb46f03a8bbe5d22ea143a9080cbf
#
_entry.id   f24cb46f03a8bbe5d22ea143a9080cbf
#
_cell.length_a   1.000
_cell.length_b   1.000
_cell.length_c   1.000
_cell.angle_alpha   90.00
_cell.angle_beta   90.00
_cell.angle_gamma   90.00
#
_symmetry.space_group_name_H-M   'P 1'
#
loop_
_entity.id
_entity.type
_entity.pdbx_description
1 polymer ?
#
loop_
_entity_poly.entity_id
_entity_poly.type
_entity_poly.pdbx_seq_one_letter_code
_entity_poly.pdbx_strand_id
1 'polypeptide(L)'
;MPGVESEQLQAHQIGRDHFVVASVPFVDTTLAMGDIVECVMVGGAFHVDRVVVRGGASTVRVLPEDPEGQDPSEIAGTLLAFGCHVELGPGGMLAASIGADCPREGITEWLSGLEAQGAIQLAPGYMA
;
A
#
# COMPACT_ATOMS: atom_id res chain seq x y z
N MET A 1 -16.16 -14.45 -9.21
CA MET A 1 -15.14 -15.20 -9.94
C MET A 1 -14.26 -15.91 -8.93
N PRO A 2 -14.12 -17.22 -9.05
CA PRO A 2 -13.35 -17.98 -8.07
C PRO A 2 -11.91 -17.52 -8.04
N GLY A 3 -11.38 -17.34 -6.86
CA GLY A 3 -10.00 -16.92 -6.68
C GLY A 3 -9.71 -15.45 -6.95
N VAL A 4 -10.70 -14.68 -7.36
CA VAL A 4 -10.54 -13.24 -7.50
C VAL A 4 -11.28 -12.57 -6.38
N GLU A 5 -10.54 -11.89 -5.56
CA GLU A 5 -11.10 -11.14 -4.46
C GLU A 5 -11.05 -9.66 -4.79
N SER A 6 -12.17 -9.00 -4.54
CA SER A 6 -12.25 -7.56 -4.67
C SER A 6 -11.64 -6.93 -3.43
N GLU A 7 -10.74 -6.00 -3.62
CA GLU A 7 -10.25 -5.17 -2.54
C GLU A 7 -11.09 -3.90 -2.50
N GLN A 8 -11.61 -3.58 -1.31
CA GLN A 8 -12.31 -2.31 -1.11
C GLN A 8 -11.31 -1.27 -0.65
N LEU A 9 -11.17 -0.22 -1.43
CA LEU A 9 -10.28 0.88 -1.13
C LEU A 9 -11.10 2.09 -0.74
N GLN A 10 -10.60 2.85 0.23
CA GLN A 10 -11.15 4.16 0.52
C GLN A 10 -10.71 5.13 -0.56
N ALA A 11 -11.61 6.01 -0.96
CA ALA A 11 -11.32 6.99 -1.99
C ALA A 11 -12.18 8.23 -1.77
N HIS A 12 -11.65 9.38 -2.20
CA HIS A 12 -12.39 10.64 -2.18
C HIS A 12 -12.80 11.00 -3.58
N GLN A 13 -14.10 11.19 -3.79
CA GLN A 13 -14.61 11.60 -5.09
C GLN A 13 -14.24 13.06 -5.36
N ILE A 14 -13.62 13.29 -6.52
CA ILE A 14 -13.18 14.62 -6.93
C ILE A 14 -13.86 15.09 -8.21
N GLY A 15 -14.63 14.22 -8.85
CA GLY A 15 -15.37 14.50 -10.06
C GLY A 15 -16.44 13.45 -10.24
N ARG A 16 -17.15 13.48 -11.35
CA ARG A 16 -18.29 12.58 -11.57
C ARG A 16 -17.87 11.11 -11.50
N ASP A 17 -16.76 10.76 -12.16
CA ASP A 17 -16.24 9.40 -12.23
C ASP A 17 -14.79 9.31 -11.74
N HIS A 18 -14.29 10.34 -11.09
CA HIS A 18 -12.89 10.44 -10.67
C HIS A 18 -12.76 10.44 -9.16
N PHE A 19 -11.82 9.66 -8.68
CA PHE A 19 -11.57 9.49 -7.25
C PHE A 19 -10.06 9.53 -6.98
N VAL A 20 -9.70 10.02 -5.80
CA VAL A 20 -8.33 9.89 -5.29
C VAL A 20 -8.30 8.69 -4.34
N VAL A 21 -7.38 7.78 -4.57
CA VAL A 21 -7.20 6.61 -3.70
C VAL A 21 -6.68 7.10 -2.33
N ALA A 22 -7.42 6.79 -1.27
CA ALA A 22 -7.17 7.33 0.07
C ALA A 22 -6.72 6.26 1.08
N SER A 23 -6.55 5.02 0.64
CA SER A 23 -6.01 3.95 1.47
C SER A 23 -4.87 3.25 0.76
N VAL A 24 -4.05 2.51 1.53
CA VAL A 24 -2.95 1.76 0.95
C VAL A 24 -3.47 0.42 0.44
N PRO A 25 -3.27 0.09 -0.85
CA PRO A 25 -3.72 -1.21 -1.36
C PRO A 25 -2.94 -2.36 -0.72
N PHE A 26 -3.67 -3.39 -0.26
CA PHE A 26 -3.07 -4.59 0.30
C PHE A 26 -2.90 -5.70 -0.73
N VAL A 27 -3.68 -5.70 -1.78
CA VAL A 27 -3.70 -6.76 -2.79
C VAL A 27 -3.34 -6.23 -4.16
N ASP A 28 -3.96 -5.12 -4.57
CA ASP A 28 -3.77 -4.54 -5.90
C ASP A 28 -2.35 -3.99 -6.04
N THR A 29 -1.63 -4.45 -7.06
CA THR A 29 -0.26 -4.01 -7.33
C THR A 29 -0.18 -2.92 -8.39
N THR A 30 -1.32 -2.47 -8.91
CA THR A 30 -1.38 -1.48 -9.98
C THR A 30 -1.78 -0.09 -9.48
N LEU A 31 -2.23 0.01 -8.24
CA LEU A 31 -2.70 1.24 -7.63
C LEU A 31 -1.82 1.62 -6.44
N ALA A 32 -1.73 2.92 -6.19
CA ALA A 32 -1.09 3.44 -5.00
C ALA A 32 -1.96 4.53 -4.40
N MET A 33 -1.83 4.73 -3.09
CA MET A 33 -2.49 5.83 -2.41
C MET A 33 -2.09 7.16 -3.05
N GLY A 34 -3.07 8.01 -3.29
CA GLY A 34 -2.86 9.30 -3.96
C GLY A 34 -3.04 9.26 -5.47
N ASP A 35 -3.19 8.09 -6.07
CA ASP A 35 -3.49 8.00 -7.50
C ASP A 35 -4.90 8.52 -7.77
N ILE A 36 -5.07 9.21 -8.89
CA ILE A 36 -6.39 9.60 -9.38
C ILE A 36 -6.85 8.55 -10.37
N VAL A 37 -8.01 7.97 -10.09
CA VAL A 37 -8.58 6.88 -10.88
C VAL A 37 -9.91 7.29 -11.46
N GLU A 38 -10.23 6.73 -12.63
CA GLU A 38 -11.55 6.79 -13.22
C GLU A 38 -12.28 5.50 -12.86
N CYS A 39 -13.49 5.64 -12.37
CA CYS A 39 -14.30 4.50 -11.96
C CYS A 39 -15.55 4.37 -12.81
N VAL A 40 -16.03 3.14 -12.91
CA VAL A 40 -17.32 2.83 -13.56
C VAL A 40 -18.26 2.22 -12.52
N MET A 41 -19.54 2.50 -12.67
CA MET A 41 -20.57 1.94 -11.79
C MET A 41 -20.96 0.56 -12.29
N VAL A 42 -20.78 -0.44 -11.43
CA VAL A 42 -21.15 -1.82 -11.73
C VAL A 42 -21.87 -2.39 -10.51
N GLY A 43 -23.11 -2.84 -10.70
CA GLY A 43 -23.87 -3.46 -9.61
C GLY A 43 -24.11 -2.55 -8.41
N GLY A 44 -24.19 -1.25 -8.60
CA GLY A 44 -24.42 -0.29 -7.53
C GLY A 44 -23.15 0.15 -6.79
N ALA A 45 -21.98 -0.26 -7.25
CA ALA A 45 -20.70 0.13 -6.66
C ALA A 45 -19.76 0.65 -7.73
N PHE A 46 -18.87 1.55 -7.34
CA PHE A 46 -17.83 2.04 -8.23
C PHE A 46 -16.68 1.05 -8.29
N HIS A 47 -16.22 0.76 -9.50
CA HIS A 47 -15.06 -0.07 -9.74
C HIS A 47 -14.02 0.72 -10.51
N VAL A 48 -12.76 0.57 -10.14
CA VAL A 48 -11.67 1.25 -10.84
C VAL A 48 -11.55 0.70 -12.25
N ASP A 49 -11.62 1.62 -13.22
CA ASP A 49 -11.44 1.29 -14.63
C ASP A 49 -10.00 1.54 -15.07
N ARG A 50 -9.45 2.70 -14.71
CA ARG A 50 -8.07 3.04 -15.06
C ARG A 50 -7.51 4.11 -14.14
N VAL A 51 -6.18 4.18 -14.11
CA VAL A 51 -5.47 5.27 -13.45
C VAL A 51 -5.34 6.43 -14.44
N VAL A 52 -5.78 7.59 -14.01
CA VAL A 52 -5.72 8.81 -14.83
C VAL A 52 -4.42 9.58 -14.56
N VAL A 53 -4.07 9.74 -13.28
CA VAL A 53 -2.87 10.46 -12.86
C VAL A 53 -2.23 9.69 -11.71
N ARG A 54 -0.93 9.44 -11.82
CA ARG A 54 -0.18 8.85 -10.71
C ARG A 54 0.14 9.91 -9.67
N GLY A 55 -0.04 9.55 -8.40
CA GLY A 55 0.30 10.43 -7.28
C GLY A 55 1.78 10.44 -6.91
N GLY A 56 2.55 9.49 -7.43
CA GLY A 56 3.99 9.39 -7.17
C GLY A 56 4.36 8.55 -5.96
N ALA A 57 3.41 7.94 -5.28
CA ALA A 57 3.68 7.09 -4.14
C ALA A 57 4.00 5.66 -4.56
N SER A 58 4.84 5.01 -3.77
CA SER A 58 5.14 3.58 -3.89
C SER A 58 4.50 2.84 -2.73
N THR A 59 4.11 1.60 -2.95
CA THR A 59 3.51 0.75 -1.92
C THR A 59 4.44 -0.40 -1.60
N VAL A 60 4.65 -0.65 -0.31
CA VAL A 60 5.34 -1.84 0.14
C VAL A 60 4.51 -2.54 1.20
N ARG A 61 4.50 -3.87 1.16
CA ARG A 61 3.81 -4.70 2.14
C ARG A 61 4.83 -5.48 2.92
N VAL A 62 4.63 -5.55 4.22
CA VAL A 62 5.56 -6.20 5.14
C VAL A 62 4.82 -7.28 5.91
N LEU A 63 5.30 -8.51 5.79
CA LEU A 63 4.77 -9.66 6.52
C LEU A 63 5.78 -10.05 7.58
N PRO A 64 5.40 -10.09 8.87
CA PRO A 64 6.32 -10.60 9.88
C PRO A 64 6.53 -12.11 9.70
N GLU A 65 7.78 -12.52 9.64
CA GLU A 65 8.14 -13.94 9.49
C GLU A 65 8.27 -14.63 10.84
N ASP A 66 8.71 -13.90 11.83
CA ASP A 66 8.95 -14.43 13.18
C ASP A 66 8.18 -13.59 14.19
N PRO A 67 7.10 -14.13 14.77
CA PRO A 67 6.32 -13.40 15.78
C PRO A 67 7.14 -13.04 17.03
N GLU A 68 8.22 -13.75 17.31
CA GLU A 68 9.09 -13.48 18.44
C GLU A 68 10.27 -12.58 18.04
N GLY A 69 10.41 -12.28 16.76
CA GLY A 69 11.47 -11.44 16.25
C GLY A 69 11.10 -9.96 16.25
N GLN A 70 11.02 -9.37 15.08
CA GLN A 70 10.72 -7.94 14.97
C GLN A 70 9.25 -7.67 15.25
N ASP A 71 9.00 -6.78 16.20
CA ASP A 71 7.63 -6.36 16.53
C ASP A 71 7.07 -5.51 15.37
N PRO A 72 5.91 -5.87 14.81
CA PRO A 72 5.29 -5.07 13.76
C PRO A 72 5.07 -3.61 14.14
N SER A 73 4.80 -3.31 15.41
CA SER A 73 4.62 -1.93 15.85
C SER A 73 5.91 -1.12 15.80
N GLU A 74 7.06 -1.74 15.99
CA GLU A 74 8.36 -1.07 15.84
C GLU A 74 8.63 -0.75 14.36
N ILE A 75 8.32 -1.68 13.47
CA ILE A 75 8.45 -1.46 12.04
C ILE A 75 7.54 -0.32 11.60
N ALA A 76 6.29 -0.35 12.03
CA ALA A 76 5.31 0.70 11.74
C ALA A 76 5.79 2.06 12.25
N GLY A 77 6.30 2.10 13.48
CA GLY A 77 6.82 3.33 14.08
C GLY A 77 7.98 3.93 13.29
N THR A 78 8.88 3.09 12.80
CA THR A 78 10.01 3.53 11.97
C THR A 78 9.54 4.06 10.63
N LEU A 79 8.58 3.37 10.00
CA LEU A 79 8.00 3.84 8.73
C LEU A 79 7.29 5.19 8.91
N LEU A 80 6.53 5.34 9.99
CA LEU A 80 5.89 6.61 10.31
C LEU A 80 6.91 7.72 10.52
N ALA A 81 8.02 7.42 11.17
CA ALA A 81 9.11 8.41 11.38
C ALA A 81 9.74 8.85 10.06
N PHE A 82 9.74 8.00 9.04
CA PHE A 82 10.19 8.36 7.69
C PHE A 82 9.13 9.15 6.91
N GLY A 83 7.94 9.33 7.47
CA GLY A 83 6.87 10.06 6.80
C GLY A 83 5.92 9.20 5.98
N CYS A 84 6.01 7.89 6.07
CA CYS A 84 5.11 6.99 5.36
C CYS A 84 3.73 6.97 5.99
N HIS A 85 2.71 6.73 5.17
CA HIS A 85 1.39 6.36 5.68
C HIS A 85 1.37 4.84 5.83
N VAL A 86 0.96 4.36 7.00
CA VAL A 86 0.99 2.93 7.33
C VAL A 86 -0.39 2.46 7.73
N GLU A 87 -0.81 1.32 7.20
CA GLU A 87 -2.06 0.66 7.58
C GLU A 87 -1.77 -0.77 8.00
N LEU A 88 -2.52 -1.23 8.99
CA LEU A 88 -2.44 -2.60 9.47
C LEU A 88 -3.52 -3.43 8.77
N GLY A 89 -3.12 -4.60 8.31
CA GLY A 89 -4.01 -5.55 7.66
C GLY A 89 -4.13 -6.85 8.42
N PRO A 90 -4.85 -7.81 7.83
CA PRO A 90 -5.04 -9.12 8.45
C PRO A 90 -3.71 -9.84 8.65
N GLY A 91 -3.63 -10.64 9.71
CA GLY A 91 -2.47 -11.50 9.96
C GLY A 91 -1.20 -10.75 10.35
N GLY A 92 -1.32 -9.52 10.80
CA GLY A 92 -0.15 -8.71 11.18
C GLY A 92 0.57 -8.08 10.00
N MET A 93 -0.02 -8.13 8.79
CA MET A 93 0.56 -7.48 7.61
C MET A 93 0.52 -5.97 7.79
N LEU A 94 1.60 -5.32 7.38
CA LEU A 94 1.67 -3.87 7.25
C LEU A 94 1.66 -3.50 5.78
N ALA A 95 0.94 -2.45 5.44
CA ALA A 95 1.04 -1.83 4.12
C ALA A 95 1.47 -0.38 4.32
N ALA A 96 2.50 0.03 3.62
CA ALA A 96 3.02 1.38 3.72
C ALA A 96 3.00 2.08 2.38
N SER A 97 2.55 3.33 2.39
CA SER A 97 2.65 4.22 1.24
C SER A 97 3.87 5.11 1.44
N ILE A 98 4.82 5.01 0.52
CA ILE A 98 6.03 5.82 0.51
C ILE A 98 5.76 6.96 -0.48
N GLY A 99 5.48 8.15 0.04
CA GLY A 99 5.21 9.31 -0.79
C GLY A 99 6.43 9.74 -1.59
N ALA A 100 6.19 10.55 -2.62
CA ALA A 100 7.25 11.04 -3.48
C ALA A 100 8.33 11.84 -2.72
N ASP A 101 7.95 12.45 -1.60
CA ASP A 101 8.87 13.26 -0.78
C ASP A 101 9.61 12.46 0.29
N CYS A 102 9.32 11.16 0.40
CA CYS A 102 9.96 10.31 1.40
C CYS A 102 11.27 9.71 0.85
N PRO A 103 12.23 9.34 1.73
CA PRO A 103 13.49 8.75 1.31
C PRO A 103 13.30 7.27 0.92
N ARG A 104 12.74 7.04 -0.26
CA ARG A 104 12.37 5.70 -0.73
C ARG A 104 13.54 4.71 -0.72
N GLU A 105 14.71 5.13 -1.20
CA GLU A 105 15.87 4.25 -1.27
C GLU A 105 16.32 3.81 0.12
N GLY A 106 16.41 4.73 1.06
CA GLY A 106 16.79 4.42 2.43
C GLY A 106 15.79 3.49 3.11
N ILE A 107 14.49 3.71 2.88
CA ILE A 107 13.43 2.87 3.43
C ILE A 107 13.53 1.46 2.86
N THR A 108 13.68 1.32 1.54
CA THR A 108 13.75 0.02 0.90
C THR A 108 15.02 -0.74 1.28
N GLU A 109 16.14 -0.06 1.44
CA GLU A 109 17.38 -0.67 1.92
C GLU A 109 17.23 -1.21 3.35
N TRP A 110 16.65 -0.42 4.22
CA TRP A 110 16.39 -0.84 5.60
C TRP A 110 15.49 -2.07 5.65
N LEU A 111 14.38 -2.05 4.92
CA LEU A 111 13.47 -3.19 4.86
C LEU A 111 14.13 -4.43 4.24
N SER A 112 14.91 -4.25 3.19
CA SER A 112 15.64 -5.36 2.59
C SER A 112 16.65 -5.98 3.55
N GLY A 113 17.25 -5.17 4.41
CA GLY A 113 18.14 -5.66 5.47
C GLY A 113 17.40 -6.53 6.47
N LEU A 114 16.19 -6.12 6.88
CA LEU A 114 15.36 -6.93 7.76
C LEU A 114 14.93 -8.24 7.10
N GLU A 115 14.61 -8.20 5.82
CA GLU A 115 14.25 -9.41 5.07
C GLU A 115 15.44 -10.37 4.98
N ALA A 116 16.64 -9.85 4.74
CA ALA A 116 17.85 -10.66 4.69
C ALA A 116 18.17 -11.33 6.03
N GLN A 117 17.74 -10.72 7.14
CA GLN A 117 17.89 -11.29 8.47
C GLN A 117 16.80 -12.30 8.81
N GLY A 118 15.82 -12.51 7.94
CA GLY A 118 14.71 -13.41 8.18
C GLY A 118 13.62 -12.85 9.09
N ALA A 119 13.67 -11.56 9.41
CA ALA A 119 12.70 -10.95 10.33
C ALA A 119 11.36 -10.67 9.66
N ILE A 120 11.36 -10.39 8.37
CA ILE A 120 10.18 -10.04 7.60
C ILE A 120 10.24 -10.67 6.20
N GLN A 121 9.08 -10.69 5.55
CA GLN A 121 8.97 -10.95 4.12
C GLN A 121 8.37 -9.73 3.46
N LEU A 122 8.98 -9.26 2.39
CA LEU A 122 8.47 -8.13 1.63
C LEU A 122 7.64 -8.60 0.45
N ALA A 123 6.52 -7.92 0.24
CA ALA A 123 5.69 -8.10 -0.94
C ALA A 123 5.52 -6.74 -1.60
N PRO A 124 6.20 -6.46 -2.71
CA PRO A 124 6.09 -5.17 -3.35
C PRO A 124 4.70 -4.96 -3.93
N GLY A 125 4.19 -3.73 -3.79
CA GLY A 125 3.02 -3.26 -4.50
C GLY A 125 3.46 -2.45 -5.71
N TYR A 126 2.70 -1.40 -6.03
CA TYR A 126 3.10 -0.49 -7.09
C TYR A 126 4.33 0.31 -6.68
N MET A 127 5.33 0.33 -7.54
CA MET A 127 6.56 1.10 -7.31
C MET A 127 6.62 2.25 -8.32
N ALA A 128 6.63 3.44 -7.79
CA ALA A 128 6.72 4.65 -8.61
C ALA A 128 8.10 4.82 -9.26
#